data_de2fc8b61fa50a4307489ea595c89c0f
#
_entry.id   de2fc8b61fa50a4307489ea595c89c0f
#
_cell.length_a   1.000
_cell.length_b   1.000
_cell.length_c   1.000
_cell.angle_alpha   90.00
_cell.angle_beta   90.00
_cell.angle_gamma   90.00
#
_symmetry.space_group_name_H-M   'P 1'
#
loop_
_entity.id
_entity.type
_entity.pdbx_description
1 polymer ?
#
loop_
_entity_poly.entity_id
_entity_poly.type
_entity_poly.pdbx_seq_one_letter_code
_entity_poly.pdbx_strand_id
1 'polypeptide(L)'
;MLRGKFLSLILMVTTFLGVTLWSVWNYDRAFNAVTRYTQLSAWALAQLELEIHAFEEGLQLYRAGAASREEMNKRFDIAWNRLDVFLHGEEAKSVRARFGADKAVGKILALFEHYEQDVVHGEPDSPALKMFTAALDDEMRGVRDVMVKNFTGPSAIAQRELLNESKTQNFFILGFLMLATMVMLMVLFREVRRQHFLAWNDPLTRLPNRAALIKHLQQ
;
A
#
# COMPACT_ATOMS: atom_id res chain seq x y z
N MET A 1 -1.86 -50.98 0.05
CA MET A 1 -2.83 -49.99 0.55
C MET A 1 -2.25 -48.80 1.31
N LEU A 2 -1.20 -48.96 2.15
CA LEU A 2 -0.54 -47.84 2.88
C LEU A 2 0.10 -46.78 1.96
N ARG A 3 0.80 -47.21 0.86
CA ARG A 3 1.48 -46.30 -0.08
C ARG A 3 0.53 -45.30 -0.74
N GLY A 4 -0.68 -45.72 -1.13
CA GLY A 4 -1.66 -44.83 -1.75
C GLY A 4 -2.19 -43.75 -0.79
N LYS A 5 -2.41 -44.09 0.47
CA LYS A 5 -2.86 -43.14 1.50
C LYS A 5 -1.78 -42.12 1.85
N PHE A 6 -0.52 -42.55 1.88
CA PHE A 6 0.63 -41.67 2.11
C PHE A 6 0.82 -40.67 0.95
N LEU A 7 0.64 -41.13 -0.29
CA LEU A 7 0.74 -40.30 -1.49
C LEU A 7 -0.39 -39.25 -1.53
N SER A 8 -1.62 -39.62 -1.16
CA SER A 8 -2.75 -38.67 -1.10
C SER A 8 -2.55 -37.62 -0.01
N LEU A 9 -1.95 -37.98 1.11
CA LEU A 9 -1.62 -37.04 2.18
C LEU A 9 -0.56 -36.04 1.75
N ILE A 10 0.53 -36.48 1.10
CA ILE A 10 1.55 -35.60 0.55
C ILE A 10 0.95 -34.66 -0.49
N LEU A 11 0.13 -35.17 -1.41
CA LEU A 11 -0.51 -34.35 -2.44
C LEU A 11 -1.40 -33.28 -1.79
N MET A 12 -2.17 -33.63 -0.77
CA MET A 12 -3.03 -32.72 -0.04
C MET A 12 -2.23 -31.62 0.67
N VAL A 13 -1.14 -31.98 1.34
CA VAL A 13 -0.26 -31.02 2.04
C VAL A 13 0.44 -30.09 1.06
N THR A 14 0.93 -30.59 -0.07
CA THR A 14 1.58 -29.78 -1.09
C THR A 14 0.60 -28.83 -1.78
N THR A 15 -0.63 -29.28 -2.05
CA THR A 15 -1.69 -28.43 -2.61
C THR A 15 -2.07 -27.33 -1.61
N PHE A 16 -2.22 -27.67 -0.32
CA PHE A 16 -2.50 -26.73 0.75
C PHE A 16 -1.42 -25.64 0.86
N LEU A 17 -0.15 -26.05 0.91
CA LEU A 17 0.99 -25.15 0.92
C LEU A 17 1.02 -24.24 -0.33
N GLY A 18 0.80 -24.81 -1.51
CA GLY A 18 0.76 -24.06 -2.76
C GLY A 18 -0.32 -22.98 -2.79
N VAL A 19 -1.55 -23.33 -2.36
CA VAL A 19 -2.66 -22.39 -2.29
C VAL A 19 -2.42 -21.28 -1.24
N THR A 20 -1.84 -21.64 -0.10
CA THR A 20 -1.51 -20.67 0.95
C THR A 20 -0.45 -19.67 0.46
N LEU A 21 0.63 -20.16 -0.13
CA LEU A 21 1.70 -19.31 -0.68
C LEU A 21 1.18 -18.40 -1.81
N TRP A 22 0.35 -18.93 -2.69
CA TRP A 22 -0.28 -18.15 -3.76
C TRP A 22 -1.20 -17.06 -3.19
N SER A 23 -2.00 -17.37 -2.18
CA SER A 23 -2.89 -16.41 -1.51
C SER A 23 -2.12 -15.27 -0.85
N VAL A 24 -1.05 -15.59 -0.09
CA VAL A 24 -0.18 -14.60 0.54
C VAL A 24 0.49 -13.71 -0.50
N TRP A 25 1.02 -14.30 -1.56
CA TRP A 25 1.68 -13.57 -2.63
C TRP A 25 0.71 -12.63 -3.39
N ASN A 26 -0.50 -13.10 -3.68
CA ASN A 26 -1.52 -12.29 -4.35
C ASN A 26 -1.98 -11.11 -3.48
N TYR A 27 -2.15 -11.35 -2.16
CA TYR A 27 -2.47 -10.30 -1.20
C TYR A 27 -1.36 -9.27 -1.08
N ASP A 28 -0.10 -9.71 -0.97
CA ASP A 28 1.06 -8.82 -0.89
C ASP A 28 1.19 -7.95 -2.15
N ARG A 29 0.96 -8.52 -3.33
CA ARG A 29 0.92 -7.76 -4.59
C ARG A 29 -0.17 -6.68 -4.60
N ALA A 30 -1.39 -7.02 -4.22
CA ALA A 30 -2.51 -6.09 -4.19
C ALA A 30 -2.26 -4.98 -3.15
N PHE A 31 -1.79 -5.35 -1.96
CA PHE A 31 -1.47 -4.42 -0.88
C PHE A 31 -0.35 -3.45 -1.28
N ASN A 32 0.75 -3.97 -1.81
CA ASN A 32 1.89 -3.16 -2.25
C ASN A 32 1.53 -2.23 -3.40
N ALA A 33 0.71 -2.70 -4.37
CA ALA A 33 0.26 -1.87 -5.48
C ALA A 33 -0.56 -0.66 -5.00
N VAL A 34 -1.47 -0.86 -4.04
CA VAL A 34 -2.32 0.23 -3.53
C VAL A 34 -1.55 1.13 -2.54
N THR A 35 -0.81 0.55 -1.61
CA THR A 35 -0.16 1.30 -0.52
C THR A 35 0.99 2.15 -1.04
N ARG A 36 1.89 1.59 -1.84
CA ARG A 36 3.03 2.35 -2.38
C ARG A 36 2.61 3.50 -3.26
N TYR A 37 1.68 3.25 -4.21
CA TYR A 37 1.29 4.28 -5.15
C TYR A 37 0.43 5.39 -4.52
N THR A 38 -0.46 5.04 -3.61
CA THR A 38 -1.36 6.02 -2.99
C THR A 38 -0.65 6.88 -1.95
N GLN A 39 0.19 6.27 -1.12
CA GLN A 39 0.91 7.00 -0.05
C GLN A 39 1.99 7.91 -0.62
N LEU A 40 2.83 7.42 -1.53
CA LEU A 40 3.90 8.24 -2.14
C LEU A 40 3.32 9.40 -2.95
N SER A 41 2.27 9.15 -3.73
CA SER A 41 1.61 10.19 -4.53
C SER A 41 0.93 11.25 -3.66
N ALA A 42 0.25 10.81 -2.61
CA ALA A 42 -0.38 11.71 -1.65
C ALA A 42 0.64 12.56 -0.91
N TRP A 43 1.73 11.92 -0.46
CA TRP A 43 2.82 12.61 0.23
C TRP A 43 3.50 13.64 -0.69
N ALA A 44 3.81 13.27 -1.93
CA ALA A 44 4.46 14.17 -2.88
C ALA A 44 3.62 15.43 -3.17
N LEU A 45 2.30 15.27 -3.36
CA LEU A 45 1.38 16.39 -3.56
C LEU A 45 1.23 17.25 -2.31
N ALA A 46 1.07 16.62 -1.14
CA ALA A 46 0.94 17.34 0.13
C ALA A 46 2.20 18.12 0.47
N GLN A 47 3.37 17.53 0.21
CA GLN A 47 4.65 18.21 0.43
C GLN A 47 4.83 19.39 -0.53
N LEU A 48 4.42 19.23 -1.80
CA LEU A 48 4.44 20.31 -2.76
C LEU A 48 3.56 21.48 -2.32
N GLU A 49 2.32 21.21 -1.92
CA GLU A 49 1.40 22.23 -1.44
C GLU A 49 1.94 22.94 -0.19
N LEU A 50 2.49 22.19 0.74
CA LEU A 50 3.06 22.73 1.98
C LEU A 50 4.21 23.71 1.67
N GLU A 51 5.15 23.34 0.79
CA GLU A 51 6.30 24.19 0.49
C GLU A 51 5.91 25.44 -0.30
N ILE A 52 4.94 25.32 -1.23
CA ILE A 52 4.42 26.50 -1.94
C ILE A 52 3.68 27.41 -0.98
N HIS A 53 2.86 26.87 -0.09
CA HIS A 53 2.16 27.67 0.91
C HIS A 53 3.12 28.38 1.89
N ALA A 54 4.17 27.67 2.34
CA ALA A 54 5.22 28.27 3.17
C ALA A 54 5.96 29.39 2.45
N PHE A 55 6.16 29.28 1.14
CA PHE A 55 6.72 30.34 0.32
C PHE A 55 5.73 31.53 0.19
N GLU A 56 4.44 31.27 -0.07
CA GLU A 56 3.41 32.32 -0.14
C GLU A 56 3.33 33.11 1.17
N GLU A 57 3.36 32.43 2.32
CA GLU A 57 3.41 33.04 3.63
C GLU A 57 4.68 33.91 3.80
N GLY A 58 5.86 33.38 3.43
CA GLY A 58 7.12 34.10 3.44
C GLY A 58 7.09 35.36 2.58
N LEU A 59 6.49 35.28 1.40
CA LEU A 59 6.32 36.42 0.49
C LEU A 59 5.37 37.48 1.08
N GLN A 60 4.29 37.08 1.75
CA GLN A 60 3.39 38.00 2.44
C GLN A 60 4.10 38.69 3.61
N LEU A 61 4.88 37.96 4.41
CA LEU A 61 5.66 38.54 5.51
C LEU A 61 6.73 39.51 5.00
N TYR A 62 7.41 39.19 3.88
CA TYR A 62 8.35 40.08 3.22
C TYR A 62 7.67 41.37 2.77
N ARG A 63 6.51 41.27 2.13
CA ARG A 63 5.73 42.42 1.68
C ARG A 63 5.22 43.28 2.84
N ALA A 64 4.95 42.67 4.00
CA ALA A 64 4.58 43.38 5.24
C ALA A 64 5.78 43.98 6.00
N GLY A 65 7.01 43.77 5.48
CA GLY A 65 8.24 44.19 6.17
C GLY A 65 8.59 43.39 7.42
N ALA A 66 7.94 42.23 7.61
CA ALA A 66 8.13 41.35 8.79
C ALA A 66 9.15 40.22 8.53
N ALA A 67 9.56 39.99 7.29
CA ALA A 67 10.61 39.03 6.95
C ALA A 67 11.68 39.69 6.07
N SER A 68 12.89 39.16 6.12
CA SER A 68 13.99 39.59 5.24
C SER A 68 13.85 39.03 3.84
N ARG A 69 14.50 39.67 2.87
CA ARG A 69 14.63 39.17 1.50
C ARG A 69 15.33 37.80 1.46
N GLU A 70 16.35 37.61 2.29
CA GLU A 70 17.10 36.36 2.39
C GLU A 70 16.20 35.20 2.80
N GLU A 71 15.35 35.40 3.81
CA GLU A 71 14.38 34.42 4.29
C GLU A 71 13.36 34.07 3.20
N MET A 72 12.84 35.08 2.50
CA MET A 72 11.90 34.89 1.41
C MET A 72 12.54 34.14 0.24
N ASN A 73 13.77 34.51 -0.17
CA ASN A 73 14.50 33.83 -1.25
C ASN A 73 14.77 32.37 -0.89
N LYS A 74 15.15 32.07 0.34
CA LYS A 74 15.31 30.69 0.80
C LYS A 74 14.04 29.86 0.62
N ARG A 75 12.88 30.40 0.96
CA ARG A 75 11.59 29.72 0.75
C ARG A 75 11.25 29.58 -0.72
N PHE A 76 11.58 30.54 -1.54
CA PHE A 76 11.46 30.45 -2.99
C PHE A 76 12.29 29.30 -3.58
N ASP A 77 13.56 29.18 -3.19
CA ASP A 77 14.44 28.10 -3.64
C ASP A 77 13.94 26.74 -3.21
N ILE A 78 13.40 26.62 -1.98
CA ILE A 78 12.81 25.38 -1.48
C ILE A 78 11.58 24.99 -2.30
N ALA A 79 10.67 25.94 -2.57
CA ALA A 79 9.48 25.70 -3.36
C ALA A 79 9.83 25.34 -4.82
N TRP A 80 10.80 26.04 -5.41
CA TRP A 80 11.31 25.72 -6.75
C TRP A 80 11.87 24.31 -6.85
N ASN A 81 12.77 23.97 -5.94
CA ASN A 81 13.32 22.61 -5.88
C ASN A 81 12.24 21.55 -5.70
N ARG A 82 11.19 21.84 -4.94
CA ARG A 82 10.06 20.91 -4.76
C ARG A 82 9.24 20.73 -6.04
N LEU A 83 9.05 21.80 -6.83
CA LEU A 83 8.42 21.73 -8.15
C LEU A 83 9.22 20.84 -9.10
N ASP A 84 10.54 21.02 -9.14
CA ASP A 84 11.44 20.23 -9.97
C ASP A 84 11.45 18.76 -9.57
N VAL A 85 11.59 18.46 -8.26
CA VAL A 85 11.53 17.10 -7.73
C VAL A 85 10.18 16.45 -8.04
N PHE A 86 9.07 17.19 -7.97
CA PHE A 86 7.76 16.66 -8.33
C PHE A 86 7.68 16.32 -9.82
N LEU A 87 8.19 17.16 -10.70
CA LEU A 87 8.13 16.95 -12.14
C LEU A 87 9.08 15.85 -12.64
N HIS A 88 10.22 15.65 -12.00
CA HIS A 88 11.25 14.73 -12.48
C HIS A 88 11.45 13.51 -11.57
N GLY A 89 11.06 13.57 -10.28
CA GLY A 89 11.21 12.48 -9.31
C GLY A 89 10.30 11.28 -9.57
N GLU A 90 10.77 10.10 -9.22
CA GLU A 90 10.00 8.84 -9.33
C GLU A 90 8.78 8.79 -8.38
N GLU A 91 8.84 9.53 -7.26
CA GLU A 91 7.79 9.56 -6.24
C GLU A 91 6.45 10.05 -6.77
N ALA A 92 6.47 11.07 -7.64
CA ALA A 92 5.27 11.67 -8.23
C ALA A 92 4.85 11.03 -9.56
N LYS A 93 5.61 10.08 -10.11
CA LYS A 93 5.40 9.49 -11.43
C LYS A 93 3.98 8.97 -11.66
N SER A 94 3.39 8.31 -10.67
CA SER A 94 2.05 7.76 -10.78
C SER A 94 0.96 8.82 -10.83
N VAL A 95 1.14 9.93 -10.11
CA VAL A 95 0.20 11.08 -10.11
C VAL A 95 0.32 11.83 -11.42
N ARG A 96 1.55 12.11 -11.88
CA ARG A 96 1.78 12.76 -13.17
C ARG A 96 1.10 12.03 -14.32
N ALA A 97 1.29 10.70 -14.38
CA ALA A 97 0.76 9.88 -15.46
C ALA A 97 -0.77 9.74 -15.46
N ARG A 98 -1.43 9.80 -14.27
CA ARG A 98 -2.86 9.50 -14.15
C ARG A 98 -3.77 10.72 -14.16
N PHE A 99 -3.33 11.83 -13.54
CA PHE A 99 -4.20 12.97 -13.26
C PHE A 99 -3.80 14.25 -13.98
N GLY A 100 -2.78 14.21 -14.84
CA GLY A 100 -2.28 15.39 -15.55
C GLY A 100 -1.68 16.43 -14.59
N ALA A 101 -1.18 16.00 -13.44
CA ALA A 101 -0.50 16.84 -12.46
C ALA A 101 0.75 17.51 -13.04
N ASP A 102 1.40 16.85 -14.02
CA ASP A 102 2.50 17.40 -14.81
C ASP A 102 2.16 18.76 -15.42
N LYS A 103 0.95 18.89 -15.99
CA LYS A 103 0.51 20.17 -16.59
C LYS A 103 0.23 21.22 -15.53
N ALA A 104 -0.44 20.84 -14.42
CA ALA A 104 -0.77 21.78 -13.36
C ALA A 104 0.49 22.30 -12.67
N VAL A 105 1.40 21.41 -12.30
CA VAL A 105 2.67 21.77 -11.65
C VAL A 105 3.63 22.48 -12.62
N GLY A 106 3.68 22.05 -13.91
CA GLY A 106 4.48 22.69 -14.94
C GLY A 106 4.12 24.17 -15.18
N LYS A 107 2.83 24.53 -15.04
CA LYS A 107 2.41 25.94 -15.11
C LYS A 107 2.91 26.76 -13.92
N ILE A 108 2.96 26.17 -12.73
CA ILE A 108 3.51 26.83 -11.54
C ILE A 108 5.01 27.01 -11.72
N LEU A 109 5.73 25.98 -12.22
CA LEU A 109 7.16 26.12 -12.51
C LEU A 109 7.42 27.24 -13.52
N ALA A 110 6.63 27.32 -14.59
CA ALA A 110 6.74 28.40 -15.58
C ALA A 110 6.47 29.79 -14.99
N LEU A 111 5.59 29.91 -13.99
CA LEU A 111 5.42 31.17 -13.24
C LEU A 111 6.67 31.50 -12.41
N PHE A 112 7.26 30.51 -11.73
CA PHE A 112 8.49 30.69 -10.96
C PHE A 112 9.64 31.16 -11.87
N GLU A 113 9.81 30.52 -13.04
CA GLU A 113 10.80 30.91 -14.05
C GLU A 113 10.55 32.34 -14.58
N HIS A 114 9.30 32.67 -14.88
CA HIS A 114 8.95 33.98 -15.42
C HIS A 114 9.21 35.13 -14.45
N TYR A 115 8.90 34.92 -13.16
CA TYR A 115 9.01 35.95 -12.12
C TYR A 115 10.26 35.82 -11.25
N GLU A 116 11.21 34.95 -11.57
CA GLU A 116 12.42 34.71 -10.79
C GLU A 116 13.14 36.03 -10.40
N GLN A 117 13.41 36.87 -11.38
CA GLN A 117 14.14 38.14 -11.18
C GLN A 117 13.33 39.10 -10.29
N ASP A 118 12.03 39.17 -10.48
CA ASP A 118 11.15 40.02 -9.70
C ASP A 118 11.01 39.54 -8.25
N VAL A 119 10.99 38.22 -8.02
CA VAL A 119 10.94 37.63 -6.69
C VAL A 119 12.27 37.83 -5.97
N VAL A 120 13.39 37.49 -6.59
CA VAL A 120 14.71 37.49 -5.95
C VAL A 120 15.20 38.90 -5.64
N HIS A 121 14.95 39.87 -6.55
CA HIS A 121 15.48 41.24 -6.46
C HIS A 121 14.42 42.32 -6.25
N GLY A 122 13.14 41.99 -6.38
CA GLY A 122 12.04 42.94 -6.30
C GLY A 122 11.85 43.59 -4.93
N GLU A 123 11.30 44.80 -4.94
CA GLU A 123 10.91 45.49 -3.73
C GLU A 123 9.55 44.94 -3.19
N PRO A 124 9.30 45.01 -1.87
CA PRO A 124 8.09 44.44 -1.23
C PRO A 124 6.76 44.86 -1.87
N ASP A 125 6.67 46.10 -2.32
CA ASP A 125 5.45 46.69 -2.94
C ASP A 125 5.42 46.60 -4.46
N SER A 126 6.36 45.88 -5.09
CA SER A 126 6.44 45.72 -6.54
C SER A 126 5.12 45.23 -7.12
N PRO A 127 4.62 45.86 -8.23
CA PRO A 127 3.46 45.35 -8.96
C PRO A 127 3.66 43.91 -9.46
N ALA A 128 4.89 43.55 -9.85
CA ALA A 128 5.23 42.22 -10.33
C ALA A 128 5.00 41.15 -9.25
N LEU A 129 5.39 41.40 -8.01
CA LEU A 129 5.12 40.48 -6.88
C LEU A 129 3.63 40.32 -6.60
N LYS A 130 2.84 41.39 -6.77
CA LYS A 130 1.35 41.29 -6.63
C LYS A 130 0.76 40.43 -7.73
N MET A 131 1.19 40.61 -8.97
CA MET A 131 0.76 39.80 -10.12
C MET A 131 1.18 38.34 -9.97
N PHE A 132 2.42 38.11 -9.56
CA PHE A 132 2.91 36.74 -9.29
C PHE A 132 2.06 36.02 -8.21
N THR A 133 1.78 36.67 -7.08
CA THR A 133 0.97 36.08 -6.01
C THR A 133 -0.44 35.72 -6.50
N ALA A 134 -1.09 36.60 -7.27
CA ALA A 134 -2.42 36.36 -7.81
C ALA A 134 -2.42 35.20 -8.83
N ALA A 135 -1.41 35.14 -9.71
CA ALA A 135 -1.25 34.09 -10.70
C ALA A 135 -0.94 32.73 -10.02
N LEU A 136 -0.14 32.73 -8.96
CA LEU A 136 0.20 31.53 -8.19
C LEU A 136 -1.04 30.93 -7.52
N ASP A 137 -1.86 31.76 -6.84
CA ASP A 137 -3.11 31.28 -6.23
C ASP A 137 -4.08 30.71 -7.27
N ASP A 138 -4.13 31.29 -8.47
CA ASP A 138 -4.95 30.76 -9.57
C ASP A 138 -4.49 29.38 -10.04
N GLU A 139 -3.21 29.21 -10.31
CA GLU A 139 -2.63 27.94 -10.77
C GLU A 139 -2.64 26.86 -9.66
N MET A 140 -2.51 27.24 -8.38
CA MET A 140 -2.61 26.33 -7.24
C MET A 140 -3.99 25.67 -7.13
N ARG A 141 -5.05 26.28 -7.66
CA ARG A 141 -6.36 25.62 -7.78
C ARG A 141 -6.29 24.36 -8.63
N GLY A 142 -5.50 24.37 -9.68
CA GLY A 142 -5.26 23.18 -10.52
C GLY A 142 -4.59 22.03 -9.75
N VAL A 143 -3.62 22.33 -8.89
CA VAL A 143 -2.94 21.34 -8.06
C VAL A 143 -3.91 20.77 -7.01
N ARG A 144 -4.71 21.61 -6.36
CA ARG A 144 -5.74 21.19 -5.40
C ARG A 144 -6.80 20.28 -6.06
N ASP A 145 -7.21 20.58 -7.30
CA ASP A 145 -8.11 19.71 -8.07
C ASP A 145 -7.49 18.32 -8.35
N VAL A 146 -6.21 18.27 -8.68
CA VAL A 146 -5.47 17.01 -8.81
C VAL A 146 -5.43 16.25 -7.47
N MET A 147 -5.20 16.94 -6.36
CA MET A 147 -5.22 16.31 -5.02
C MET A 147 -6.59 15.71 -4.72
N VAL A 148 -7.66 16.47 -4.91
CA VAL A 148 -9.03 15.97 -4.69
C VAL A 148 -9.28 14.74 -5.56
N LYS A 149 -8.93 14.76 -6.84
CA LYS A 149 -9.08 13.61 -7.74
C LYS A 149 -8.25 12.40 -7.31
N ASN A 150 -7.06 12.63 -6.78
CA ASN A 150 -6.19 11.56 -6.28
C ASN A 150 -6.77 10.88 -5.02
N PHE A 151 -7.39 11.64 -4.12
CA PHE A 151 -7.90 11.11 -2.84
C PHE A 151 -9.35 10.62 -2.89
N THR A 152 -10.19 11.25 -3.70
CA THR A 152 -11.64 10.99 -3.73
C THR A 152 -12.17 10.60 -5.10
N GLY A 153 -11.32 10.62 -6.13
CA GLY A 153 -11.71 10.31 -7.51
C GLY A 153 -12.04 8.83 -7.73
N PRO A 154 -12.65 8.50 -8.90
CA PRO A 154 -13.04 7.14 -9.25
C PRO A 154 -11.91 6.11 -9.15
N SER A 155 -10.67 6.52 -9.42
CA SER A 155 -9.50 5.66 -9.30
C SER A 155 -9.17 5.29 -7.84
N ALA A 156 -9.36 6.22 -6.89
CA ALA A 156 -9.18 5.94 -5.46
C ALA A 156 -10.27 5.00 -4.94
N ILE A 157 -11.50 5.15 -5.43
CA ILE A 157 -12.62 4.27 -5.11
C ILE A 157 -12.34 2.87 -5.68
N ALA A 158 -11.99 2.76 -6.96
CA ALA A 158 -11.66 1.49 -7.60
C ALA A 158 -10.49 0.75 -6.91
N GLN A 159 -9.47 1.48 -6.44
CA GLN A 159 -8.38 0.88 -5.67
C GLN A 159 -8.83 0.33 -4.32
N ARG A 160 -9.75 1.04 -3.63
CA ARG A 160 -10.35 0.54 -2.37
C ARG A 160 -11.22 -0.69 -2.61
N GLU A 161 -11.97 -0.71 -3.70
CA GLU A 161 -12.79 -1.87 -4.10
C GLU A 161 -11.91 -3.09 -4.40
N LEU A 162 -10.83 -2.93 -5.16
CA LEU A 162 -9.86 -4.01 -5.42
C LEU A 162 -9.24 -4.55 -4.14
N LEU A 163 -8.92 -3.70 -3.16
CA LEU A 163 -8.43 -4.14 -1.85
C LEU A 163 -9.50 -4.91 -1.08
N ASN A 164 -10.74 -4.44 -1.09
CA ASN A 164 -11.85 -5.11 -0.42
C ASN A 164 -12.16 -6.46 -1.07
N GLU A 165 -12.16 -6.52 -2.38
CA GLU A 165 -12.34 -7.77 -3.12
C GLU A 165 -11.23 -8.76 -2.81
N SER A 166 -9.96 -8.33 -2.82
CA SER A 166 -8.81 -9.16 -2.48
C SER A 166 -8.88 -9.65 -1.02
N LYS A 167 -9.30 -8.80 -0.08
CA LYS A 167 -9.53 -9.21 1.32
C LYS A 167 -10.61 -10.29 1.40
N THR A 168 -11.74 -10.08 0.75
CA THR A 168 -12.87 -11.00 0.76
C THR A 168 -12.47 -12.34 0.18
N GLN A 169 -11.78 -12.37 -0.97
CA GLN A 169 -11.24 -13.60 -1.56
C GLN A 169 -10.29 -14.33 -0.61
N ASN A 170 -9.36 -13.61 0.04
CA ASN A 170 -8.45 -14.20 1.01
C ASN A 170 -9.17 -14.79 2.23
N PHE A 171 -10.22 -14.14 2.73
CA PHE A 171 -11.03 -14.69 3.83
C PHE A 171 -11.69 -16.01 3.43
N PHE A 172 -12.25 -16.12 2.22
CA PHE A 172 -12.82 -17.36 1.72
C PHE A 172 -11.76 -18.46 1.54
N ILE A 173 -10.60 -18.12 1.00
CA ILE A 173 -9.49 -19.07 0.83
C ILE A 173 -9.02 -19.58 2.20
N LEU A 174 -8.80 -18.69 3.19
CA LEU A 174 -8.40 -19.06 4.54
C LEU A 174 -9.46 -19.91 5.24
N GLY A 175 -10.73 -19.57 5.10
CA GLY A 175 -11.86 -20.35 5.63
C GLY A 175 -11.89 -21.76 5.02
N PHE A 176 -11.73 -21.88 3.71
CA PHE A 176 -11.66 -23.18 3.04
C PHE A 176 -10.44 -24.00 3.49
N LEU A 177 -9.28 -23.38 3.62
CA LEU A 177 -8.06 -24.01 4.11
C LEU A 177 -8.23 -24.52 5.56
N MET A 178 -8.88 -23.72 6.41
CA MET A 178 -9.17 -24.10 7.79
C MET A 178 -10.12 -25.32 7.84
N LEU A 179 -11.16 -25.32 7.03
CA LEU A 179 -12.08 -26.43 6.91
C LEU A 179 -11.37 -27.71 6.41
N ALA A 180 -10.55 -27.59 5.38
CA ALA A 180 -9.78 -28.70 4.83
C ALA A 180 -8.80 -29.28 5.87
N THR A 181 -8.15 -28.41 6.66
CA THR A 181 -7.27 -28.82 7.76
C THR A 181 -8.05 -29.58 8.83
N MET A 182 -9.23 -29.09 9.20
CA MET A 182 -10.09 -29.76 10.19
C MET A 182 -10.52 -31.15 9.74
N VAL A 183 -10.93 -31.28 8.47
CA VAL A 183 -11.29 -32.58 7.87
C VAL A 183 -10.09 -33.52 7.86
N MET A 184 -8.91 -33.04 7.47
CA MET A 184 -7.68 -33.81 7.47
C MET A 184 -7.30 -34.31 8.88
N LEU A 185 -7.37 -33.45 9.88
CA LEU A 185 -7.12 -33.82 11.27
C LEU A 185 -8.12 -34.89 11.76
N MET A 186 -9.38 -34.76 11.39
CA MET A 186 -10.41 -35.74 11.71
C MET A 186 -10.11 -37.13 11.10
N VAL A 187 -9.70 -37.15 9.82
CA VAL A 187 -9.31 -38.38 9.11
C VAL A 187 -8.08 -39.03 9.75
N LEU A 188 -7.06 -38.23 10.07
CA LEU A 188 -5.83 -38.69 10.74
C LEU A 188 -6.15 -39.26 12.12
N PHE A 189 -6.94 -38.55 12.91
CA PHE A 189 -7.34 -38.99 14.25
C PHE A 189 -8.11 -40.33 14.20
N ARG A 190 -8.99 -40.46 13.21
CA ARG A 190 -9.73 -41.71 12.98
C ARG A 190 -8.82 -42.87 12.57
N GLU A 191 -7.81 -42.62 11.73
CA GLU A 191 -6.85 -43.62 11.29
C GLU A 191 -5.92 -44.03 12.44
N VAL A 192 -5.42 -43.08 13.23
CA VAL A 192 -4.60 -43.35 14.44
C VAL A 192 -5.38 -44.18 15.43
N ARG A 193 -6.64 -43.85 15.74
CA ARG A 193 -7.51 -44.67 16.61
C ARG A 193 -7.69 -46.10 16.07
N ARG A 194 -7.90 -46.22 14.76
CA ARG A 194 -8.05 -47.53 14.12
C ARG A 194 -6.78 -48.36 14.24
N GLN A 195 -5.62 -47.75 13.94
CA GLN A 195 -4.32 -48.44 14.09
C GLN A 195 -4.05 -48.83 15.54
N HIS A 196 -4.33 -47.94 16.48
CA HIS A 196 -4.21 -48.24 17.91
C HIS A 196 -5.10 -49.41 18.32
N PHE A 197 -6.36 -49.43 17.84
CA PHE A 197 -7.27 -50.55 18.10
C PHE A 197 -6.75 -51.88 17.53
N LEU A 198 -6.25 -51.89 16.27
CA LEU A 198 -5.71 -53.09 15.64
C LEU A 198 -4.36 -53.56 16.25
N ALA A 199 -3.62 -52.65 16.86
CA ALA A 199 -2.36 -53.00 17.56
C ALA A 199 -2.61 -53.71 18.89
N TRP A 200 -3.76 -53.47 19.54
CA TRP A 200 -4.05 -54.01 20.87
C TRP A 200 -5.18 -55.06 20.88
N ASN A 201 -5.98 -55.19 19.80
CA ASN A 201 -7.09 -56.12 19.74
C ASN A 201 -6.98 -56.99 18.48
N ASP A 202 -7.46 -58.23 18.62
CA ASP A 202 -7.59 -59.13 17.48
C ASP A 202 -8.79 -58.68 16.62
N PRO A 203 -8.63 -58.55 15.28
CA PRO A 203 -9.64 -58.01 14.41
C PRO A 203 -10.89 -58.92 14.26
N LEU A 204 -10.75 -60.22 14.54
CA LEU A 204 -11.84 -61.19 14.41
C LEU A 204 -12.64 -61.31 15.70
N THR A 205 -11.97 -61.45 16.82
CA THR A 205 -12.60 -61.67 18.13
C THR A 205 -12.85 -60.39 18.93
N ARG A 206 -12.22 -59.26 18.54
CA ARG A 206 -12.19 -57.99 19.26
C ARG A 206 -11.63 -58.08 20.69
N LEU A 207 -11.04 -59.20 21.06
CA LEU A 207 -10.39 -59.39 22.35
C LEU A 207 -8.96 -58.84 22.33
N PRO A 208 -8.38 -58.51 23.50
CA PRO A 208 -6.98 -58.11 23.60
C PRO A 208 -6.07 -59.17 22.99
N ASN A 209 -5.19 -58.73 22.08
CA ASN A 209 -4.25 -59.62 21.42
C ASN A 209 -3.09 -59.97 22.35
N ARG A 210 -2.21 -60.92 21.94
CA ARG A 210 -1.08 -61.39 22.74
C ARG A 210 -0.17 -60.27 23.22
N ALA A 211 0.01 -59.18 22.43
CA ALA A 211 0.83 -58.02 22.80
C ALA A 211 0.22 -57.22 23.94
N ALA A 212 -1.13 -57.06 23.95
CA ALA A 212 -1.85 -56.42 25.04
C ALA A 212 -1.76 -57.23 26.34
N LEU A 213 -1.84 -58.54 26.23
CA LEU A 213 -1.77 -59.43 27.36
C LEU A 213 -0.38 -59.42 28.04
N ILE A 214 0.69 -59.48 27.24
CA ILE A 214 2.06 -59.42 27.75
C ILE A 214 2.34 -58.11 28.49
N LYS A 215 1.89 -56.99 27.94
CA LYS A 215 2.04 -55.67 28.59
C LYS A 215 1.30 -55.55 29.92
N HIS A 216 0.12 -56.17 30.03
CA HIS A 216 -0.63 -56.20 31.29
C HIS A 216 0.01 -57.10 32.37
N LEU A 217 0.78 -58.12 31.94
CA LEU A 217 1.48 -59.02 32.88
C LEU A 217 2.84 -58.43 33.34
N GLN A 218 3.30 -57.35 32.72
CA GLN A 218 4.58 -56.68 33.09
C GLN A 218 4.36 -55.42 33.95
N GLN A 219 3.12 -55.10 34.27
CA GLN A 219 2.74 -54.03 35.21
C GLN A 219 2.32 -54.62 36.53
#